data_0bc8c9dee73fc7939ea24780085edb8d
#
_entry.id   0bc8c9dee73fc7939ea24780085edb8d
#
_cell.length_a   1.000
_cell.length_b   1.000
_cell.length_c   1.000
_cell.angle_alpha   90.00
_cell.angle_beta   90.00
_cell.angle_gamma   90.00
#
_symmetry.space_group_name_H-M   'P 1'
#
loop_
_entity.id
_entity.type
_entity.pdbx_description
1 polymer ?
#
loop_
_entity_poly.entity_id
_entity_poly.type
_entity_poly.pdbx_seq_one_letter_code
_entity_poly.pdbx_strand_id
1 'polypeptide(L)'
;MTGYARALADGAEIVVKLDGDGQMDPALIPRLVAPILEGRADYTKGNRFYNLEDAGAMPPARLFGNIALSFLTKLSSGYWNVFDPTNGFTAIHAALLRELPLGKIARRYFFESDMLFRIGTLRGLVLDVPMTAVYGDAPSSLRIGRILLPFLARNLMNLGRRIFYRYFLRDFSIASVQLVAGVVLLLFGGVFGAHAWARSDATGLTASTGTVMLAGLPVILGVQLLLSFLTFDVAGVPTRAVHPLLGLPRVARVRAL
;
A
#
# COMPACT_ATOMS: atom_id res chain seq x y z
N MET A 1 15.62 6.01 -11.45
CA MET A 1 15.98 4.66 -11.92
C MET A 1 17.44 4.51 -12.28
N THR A 2 18.02 5.45 -13.01
CA THR A 2 19.44 5.40 -13.39
C THR A 2 20.37 5.27 -12.18
N GLY A 3 20.11 6.00 -11.08
CA GLY A 3 20.90 5.91 -9.84
C GLY A 3 20.85 4.53 -9.20
N TYR A 4 19.66 3.88 -9.12
CA TYR A 4 19.55 2.51 -8.61
C TYR A 4 20.31 1.50 -9.48
N ALA A 5 20.18 1.61 -10.82
CA ALA A 5 20.91 0.73 -11.73
C ALA A 5 22.42 0.92 -11.62
N ARG A 6 22.88 2.17 -11.47
CA ARG A 6 24.30 2.49 -11.29
C ARG A 6 24.83 1.94 -9.96
N ALA A 7 24.12 2.17 -8.84
CA ALA A 7 24.52 1.65 -7.54
C ALA A 7 24.64 0.11 -7.53
N LEU A 8 23.70 -0.59 -8.20
CA LEU A 8 23.80 -2.04 -8.37
C LEU A 8 24.99 -2.47 -9.21
N ALA A 9 25.33 -1.72 -10.27
CA ALA A 9 26.49 -1.99 -11.13
C ALA A 9 27.82 -1.76 -10.37
N ASP A 10 27.84 -0.77 -9.49
CA ASP A 10 29.00 -0.46 -8.64
C ASP A 10 29.11 -1.39 -7.41
N GLY A 11 28.21 -2.38 -7.27
CA GLY A 11 28.29 -3.40 -6.21
C GLY A 11 27.76 -2.96 -4.85
N ALA A 12 26.97 -1.88 -4.78
CA ALA A 12 26.37 -1.44 -3.51
C ALA A 12 25.51 -2.54 -2.89
N GLU A 13 25.64 -2.76 -1.57
CA GLU A 13 24.82 -3.71 -0.80
C GLU A 13 23.49 -3.08 -0.33
N ILE A 14 23.54 -1.79 0.01
CA ILE A 14 22.35 -0.99 0.40
C ILE A 14 22.36 0.30 -0.39
N VAL A 15 21.20 0.68 -0.91
CA VAL A 15 21.05 1.93 -1.67
C VAL A 15 20.11 2.85 -0.92
N VAL A 16 20.59 4.06 -0.61
CA VAL A 16 19.80 5.10 0.05
C VAL A 16 19.36 6.12 -1.00
N LYS A 17 18.07 6.47 -0.99
CA LYS A 17 17.49 7.56 -1.76
C LYS A 17 17.22 8.74 -0.83
N LEU A 18 17.74 9.89 -1.21
CA LEU A 18 17.55 11.18 -0.56
C LEU A 18 17.09 12.19 -1.61
N ASP A 19 16.08 13.01 -1.28
CA ASP A 19 15.67 14.10 -2.16
C ASP A 19 16.58 15.32 -1.95
N GLY A 20 16.91 16.04 -3.02
CA GLY A 20 17.91 17.14 -2.99
C GLY A 20 17.31 18.50 -2.58
N ASP A 21 16.15 18.52 -1.92
CA ASP A 21 15.43 19.74 -1.51
C ASP A 21 15.81 20.26 -0.11
N GLY A 22 16.77 19.61 0.56
CA GLY A 22 17.24 19.98 1.88
C GLY A 22 16.30 19.65 3.04
N GLN A 23 15.16 18.97 2.79
CA GLN A 23 14.20 18.62 3.84
C GLN A 23 14.57 17.34 4.61
N MET A 24 15.58 16.62 4.16
CA MET A 24 16.04 15.35 4.72
C MET A 24 17.46 15.49 5.25
N ASP A 25 17.64 15.19 6.55
CA ASP A 25 18.95 15.24 7.19
C ASP A 25 19.77 13.98 6.85
N PRO A 26 20.90 14.11 6.13
CA PRO A 26 21.79 12.99 5.83
C PRO A 26 22.34 12.29 7.08
N ALA A 27 22.42 12.95 8.23
CA ALA A 27 22.85 12.35 9.50
C ALA A 27 21.94 11.20 9.96
N LEU A 28 20.71 11.09 9.42
CA LEU A 28 19.79 10.00 9.69
C LEU A 28 20.03 8.75 8.84
N ILE A 29 20.95 8.79 7.84
CA ILE A 29 21.28 7.63 7.00
C ILE A 29 21.62 6.38 7.82
N PRO A 30 22.47 6.44 8.87
CA PRO A 30 22.76 5.26 9.69
C PRO A 30 21.51 4.63 10.32
N ARG A 31 20.53 5.45 10.75
CA ARG A 31 19.26 4.95 11.31
C ARG A 31 18.40 4.23 10.28
N LEU A 32 18.41 4.70 9.03
CA LEU A 32 17.69 4.04 7.93
C LEU A 32 18.36 2.71 7.54
N VAL A 33 19.67 2.66 7.57
CA VAL A 33 20.46 1.50 7.11
C VAL A 33 20.53 0.41 8.18
N ALA A 34 20.60 0.75 9.46
CA ALA A 34 20.75 -0.20 10.56
C ALA A 34 19.74 -1.36 10.54
N PRO A 35 18.42 -1.15 10.39
CA PRO A 35 17.47 -2.27 10.36
C PRO A 35 17.68 -3.23 9.18
N ILE A 36 18.24 -2.76 8.08
CA ILE A 36 18.56 -3.59 6.91
C ILE A 36 19.80 -4.42 7.18
N LEU A 37 20.85 -3.82 7.74
CA LEU A 37 22.09 -4.53 8.13
C LEU A 37 21.84 -5.60 9.18
N GLU A 38 20.90 -5.35 10.10
CA GLU A 38 20.50 -6.30 11.13
C GLU A 38 19.53 -7.38 10.63
N GLY A 39 19.19 -7.39 9.36
CA GLY A 39 18.25 -8.37 8.78
C GLY A 39 16.80 -8.18 9.22
N ARG A 40 16.46 -7.04 9.83
CA ARG A 40 15.12 -6.72 10.34
C ARG A 40 14.25 -5.97 9.34
N ALA A 41 14.78 -5.59 8.18
CA ALA A 41 14.04 -4.97 7.08
C ALA A 41 14.72 -5.22 5.74
N ASP A 42 13.94 -5.23 4.66
CA ASP A 42 14.45 -5.18 3.29
C ASP A 42 14.46 -3.76 2.72
N TYR A 43 13.53 -2.97 3.24
CA TYR A 43 13.33 -1.58 2.85
C TYR A 43 12.95 -0.76 4.07
N THR A 44 13.60 0.36 4.24
CA THR A 44 13.28 1.31 5.30
C THR A 44 12.82 2.64 4.71
N LYS A 45 11.96 3.33 5.43
CA LYS A 45 11.35 4.55 4.98
C LYS A 45 11.25 5.54 6.13
N GLY A 46 11.64 6.79 5.88
CA GLY A 46 11.50 7.86 6.87
C GLY A 46 10.02 8.14 7.15
N ASN A 47 9.67 8.34 8.42
CA ASN A 47 8.32 8.69 8.87
C ASN A 47 8.36 10.05 9.58
N ARG A 48 7.80 11.07 8.92
CA ARG A 48 7.72 12.46 9.42
C ARG A 48 6.61 12.67 10.44
N PHE A 49 5.65 11.76 10.53
CA PHE A 49 4.48 11.84 11.38
C PHE A 49 4.62 11.04 12.67
N TYR A 50 5.84 10.62 12.99
CA TYR A 50 6.07 9.82 14.20
C TYR A 50 5.81 10.65 15.46
N ASN A 51 6.14 11.95 15.44
CA ASN A 51 5.84 12.88 16.51
C ASN A 51 4.52 13.59 16.22
N LEU A 52 3.55 13.49 17.13
CA LEU A 52 2.24 14.13 17.01
C LEU A 52 2.32 15.67 16.97
N GLU A 53 3.33 16.26 17.60
CA GLU A 53 3.58 17.70 17.60
C GLU A 53 3.84 18.23 16.18
N ASP A 54 4.63 17.49 15.39
CA ASP A 54 4.92 17.84 13.98
C ASP A 54 3.67 17.76 13.09
N ALA A 55 2.77 16.83 13.40
CA ALA A 55 1.50 16.67 12.68
C ALA A 55 0.52 17.81 13.01
N GLY A 56 0.53 18.33 14.25
CA GLY A 56 -0.34 19.42 14.71
C GLY A 56 -0.02 20.78 14.08
N ALA A 57 1.21 20.99 13.61
CA ALA A 57 1.64 22.20 12.91
C ALA A 57 1.16 22.29 11.45
N MET A 58 0.55 21.21 10.91
CA MET A 58 0.15 21.13 9.50
C MET A 58 -1.27 21.70 9.29
N PRO A 59 -1.52 22.47 8.19
CA PRO A 59 -2.86 22.92 7.85
C PRO A 59 -3.83 21.73 7.69
N PRO A 60 -5.09 21.81 8.22
CA PRO A 60 -6.03 20.69 8.25
C PRO A 60 -6.32 20.06 6.87
N ALA A 61 -6.45 20.88 5.84
CA ALA A 61 -6.67 20.41 4.46
C ALA A 61 -5.50 19.54 3.93
N ARG A 62 -4.25 19.93 4.29
CA ARG A 62 -3.04 19.17 3.92
C ARG A 62 -2.95 17.86 4.71
N LEU A 63 -3.29 17.91 6.00
CA LEU A 63 -3.33 16.73 6.86
C LEU A 63 -4.34 15.70 6.34
N PHE A 64 -5.57 16.14 6.05
CA PHE A 64 -6.62 15.27 5.48
C PHE A 64 -6.21 14.68 4.13
N GLY A 65 -5.63 15.49 3.23
CA GLY A 65 -5.11 15.02 1.95
C GLY A 65 -4.03 13.95 2.11
N ASN A 66 -3.09 14.14 3.05
CA ASN A 66 -2.04 13.16 3.33
C ASN A 66 -2.60 11.86 3.91
N ILE A 67 -3.61 11.93 4.80
CA ILE A 67 -4.28 10.74 5.35
C ILE A 67 -4.97 9.95 4.22
N ALA A 68 -5.72 10.62 3.36
CA ALA A 68 -6.41 9.96 2.24
C ALA A 68 -5.42 9.32 1.25
N LEU A 69 -4.34 10.02 0.88
CA LEU A 69 -3.29 9.48 0.02
C LEU A 69 -2.54 8.32 0.68
N SER A 70 -2.28 8.40 1.98
CA SER A 70 -1.69 7.32 2.76
C SER A 70 -2.58 6.09 2.75
N PHE A 71 -3.88 6.24 3.01
CA PHE A 71 -4.84 5.15 2.98
C PHE A 71 -4.92 4.46 1.61
N LEU A 72 -4.99 5.24 0.52
CA LEU A 72 -4.97 4.70 -0.84
C LEU A 72 -3.69 3.92 -1.14
N THR A 73 -2.55 4.41 -0.67
CA THR A 73 -1.27 3.72 -0.86
C THR A 73 -1.19 2.44 -0.02
N LYS A 74 -1.72 2.44 1.22
CA LYS A 74 -1.86 1.23 2.04
C LYS A 74 -2.71 0.18 1.33
N LEU A 75 -3.89 0.57 0.83
CA LEU A 75 -4.75 -0.30 0.05
C LEU A 75 -4.05 -0.87 -1.20
N SER A 76 -3.34 -0.04 -1.95
CA SER A 76 -2.72 -0.45 -3.21
C SER A 76 -1.44 -1.27 -3.03
N SER A 77 -0.68 -1.03 -1.97
CA SER A 77 0.59 -1.71 -1.68
C SER A 77 0.44 -2.93 -0.75
N GLY A 78 -0.55 -2.91 0.16
CA GLY A 78 -0.74 -3.91 1.20
C GLY A 78 0.13 -3.67 2.45
N TYR A 79 0.85 -2.56 2.53
CA TYR A 79 1.62 -2.16 3.71
C TYR A 79 0.77 -1.31 4.66
N TRP A 80 -0.08 -1.95 5.43
CA TRP A 80 -0.95 -1.29 6.40
C TRP A 80 -0.20 -0.64 7.56
N ASN A 81 0.99 -1.11 7.85
CA ASN A 81 1.89 -0.63 8.91
C ASN A 81 2.74 0.59 8.51
N VAL A 82 2.83 0.95 7.22
CA VAL A 82 3.60 2.12 6.77
C VAL A 82 2.77 3.38 6.97
N PHE A 83 3.28 4.33 7.75
CA PHE A 83 2.53 5.54 8.10
C PHE A 83 2.71 6.68 7.10
N ASP A 84 3.95 6.92 6.63
CA ASP A 84 4.28 7.97 5.66
C ASP A 84 4.71 7.38 4.29
N PRO A 85 3.76 6.87 3.48
CA PRO A 85 4.10 6.20 2.23
C PRO A 85 4.66 7.13 1.15
N THR A 86 4.52 8.44 1.31
CA THR A 86 4.95 9.44 0.32
C THR A 86 6.33 10.04 0.59
N ASN A 87 6.95 9.72 1.73
CA ASN A 87 8.29 10.20 2.05
C ASN A 87 9.32 9.61 1.09
N GLY A 88 10.21 10.44 0.55
CA GLY A 88 11.26 10.07 -0.39
C GLY A 88 12.54 9.55 0.26
N PHE A 89 12.73 9.73 1.58
CA PHE A 89 13.91 9.26 2.29
C PHE A 89 13.81 7.77 2.61
N THR A 90 14.54 6.97 1.86
CA THR A 90 14.39 5.51 1.88
C THR A 90 15.71 4.80 1.71
N ALA A 91 15.83 3.59 2.28
CA ALA A 91 16.93 2.68 2.00
C ALA A 91 16.41 1.31 1.58
N ILE A 92 17.12 0.62 0.69
CA ILE A 92 16.75 -0.69 0.16
C ILE A 92 17.98 -1.59 0.08
N HIS A 93 17.82 -2.87 0.47
CA HIS A 93 18.84 -3.88 0.26
C HIS A 93 18.96 -4.25 -1.22
N ALA A 94 20.19 -4.33 -1.74
CA ALA A 94 20.47 -4.58 -3.16
C ALA A 94 19.91 -5.92 -3.65
N ALA A 95 19.87 -6.96 -2.82
CA ALA A 95 19.27 -8.24 -3.19
C ALA A 95 17.79 -8.09 -3.56
N LEU A 96 17.01 -7.35 -2.76
CA LEU A 96 15.61 -7.04 -3.09
C LEU A 96 15.51 -6.13 -4.32
N LEU A 97 16.37 -5.11 -4.41
CA LEU A 97 16.38 -4.16 -5.53
C LEU A 97 16.64 -4.83 -6.89
N ARG A 98 17.47 -5.87 -6.94
CA ARG A 98 17.74 -6.67 -8.16
C ARG A 98 16.52 -7.42 -8.67
N GLU A 99 15.61 -7.83 -7.79
CA GLU A 99 14.38 -8.54 -8.16
C GLU A 99 13.28 -7.57 -8.66
N LEU A 100 13.43 -6.26 -8.46
CA LEU A 100 12.46 -5.26 -8.88
C LEU A 100 12.60 -4.94 -10.39
N PRO A 101 11.48 -4.86 -11.12
CA PRO A 101 11.50 -4.45 -12.52
C PRO A 101 11.71 -2.94 -12.66
N LEU A 102 12.96 -2.46 -12.50
CA LEU A 102 13.31 -1.04 -12.44
C LEU A 102 12.74 -0.21 -13.60
N GLY A 103 12.68 -0.78 -14.81
CA GLY A 103 12.12 -0.12 -16.00
C GLY A 103 10.61 0.12 -15.96
N LYS A 104 9.89 -0.60 -15.09
CA LYS A 104 8.43 -0.52 -14.95
C LYS A 104 7.99 0.32 -13.74
N ILE A 105 8.92 0.75 -12.89
CA ILE A 105 8.60 1.58 -11.72
C ILE A 105 8.21 2.97 -12.20
N ALA A 106 7.11 3.50 -11.67
CA ALA A 106 6.61 4.83 -11.98
C ALA A 106 7.66 5.90 -11.64
N ARG A 107 7.62 7.00 -12.37
CA ARG A 107 8.49 8.15 -12.14
C ARG A 107 7.72 9.30 -11.51
N ARG A 108 8.41 10.28 -10.96
CA ARG A 108 7.86 11.48 -10.33
C ARG A 108 6.97 11.13 -9.12
N TYR A 109 5.88 11.85 -8.91
CA TYR A 109 5.02 11.82 -7.72
C TYR A 109 4.39 10.46 -7.35
N PHE A 110 4.39 9.50 -8.25
CA PHE A 110 3.85 8.15 -7.97
C PHE A 110 4.95 7.12 -7.69
N PHE A 111 6.21 7.55 -7.66
CA PHE A 111 7.35 6.66 -7.49
C PHE A 111 7.28 5.86 -6.19
N GLU A 112 7.09 6.53 -5.05
CA GLU A 112 7.09 5.93 -3.72
C GLU A 112 5.96 4.90 -3.57
N SER A 113 4.76 5.25 -4.02
CA SER A 113 3.59 4.34 -3.97
C SER A 113 3.78 3.11 -4.86
N ASP A 114 4.33 3.29 -6.08
CA ASP A 114 4.59 2.17 -6.99
C ASP A 114 5.75 1.29 -6.50
N MET A 115 6.74 1.89 -5.85
CA MET A 115 7.84 1.17 -5.21
C MET A 115 7.32 0.25 -4.11
N LEU A 116 6.49 0.77 -3.19
CA LEU A 116 5.85 -0.02 -2.14
C LEU A 116 4.99 -1.15 -2.73
N PHE A 117 4.18 -0.86 -3.75
CA PHE A 117 3.39 -1.89 -4.43
C PHE A 117 4.26 -3.04 -4.95
N ARG A 118 5.39 -2.73 -5.60
CA ARG A 118 6.29 -3.76 -6.14
C ARG A 118 7.04 -4.52 -5.08
N ILE A 119 7.51 -3.84 -4.03
CA ILE A 119 8.10 -4.49 -2.86
C ILE A 119 7.08 -5.42 -2.21
N GLY A 120 5.81 -5.00 -2.09
CA GLY A 120 4.71 -5.81 -1.59
C GLY A 120 4.46 -7.07 -2.42
N THR A 121 4.61 -6.99 -3.75
CA THR A 121 4.51 -8.16 -4.64
C THR A 121 5.59 -9.21 -4.32
N LEU A 122 6.79 -8.77 -3.94
CA LEU A 122 7.89 -9.64 -3.52
C LEU A 122 7.82 -10.03 -2.03
N ARG A 123 6.85 -9.48 -1.28
CA ARG A 123 6.71 -9.63 0.18
C ARG A 123 7.93 -9.14 0.96
N GLY A 124 8.62 -8.13 0.47
CA GLY A 124 9.71 -7.48 1.19
C GLY A 124 9.23 -6.87 2.50
N LEU A 125 10.02 -6.94 3.56
CA LEU A 125 9.70 -6.31 4.84
C LEU A 125 10.02 -4.83 4.81
N VAL A 126 9.00 -3.98 5.05
CA VAL A 126 9.14 -2.52 5.10
C VAL A 126 9.00 -2.04 6.54
N LEU A 127 9.95 -1.23 6.99
CA LEU A 127 9.91 -0.56 8.30
C LEU A 127 9.93 0.96 8.16
N ASP A 128 9.08 1.62 8.95
CA ASP A 128 9.14 3.06 9.17
C ASP A 128 10.24 3.40 10.17
N VAL A 129 11.05 4.41 9.84
CA VAL A 129 12.09 4.95 10.71
C VAL A 129 11.71 6.38 11.12
N PRO A 130 11.58 6.67 12.42
CA PRO A 130 11.25 8.00 12.88
C PRO A 130 12.26 9.04 12.37
N MET A 131 11.74 10.15 11.85
CA MET A 131 12.54 11.29 11.44
C MET A 131 11.83 12.59 11.80
N THR A 132 12.60 13.63 12.11
CA THR A 132 12.07 14.97 12.25
C THR A 132 11.87 15.58 10.87
N ALA A 133 10.71 16.17 10.64
CA ALA A 133 10.44 16.91 9.41
C ALA A 133 11.11 18.28 9.46
N VAL A 134 12.01 18.55 8.52
CA VAL A 134 12.55 19.92 8.33
C VAL A 134 11.68 20.60 7.28
N TYR A 135 10.78 21.47 7.73
CA TYR A 135 9.96 22.27 6.83
C TYR A 135 10.74 23.54 6.47
N GLY A 136 11.27 23.61 5.25
CA GLY A 136 11.81 24.86 4.72
C GLY A 136 10.71 25.78 4.19
N ASP A 137 11.00 27.07 4.02
CA ASP A 137 10.07 28.09 3.49
C ASP A 137 9.73 27.92 1.99
N ALA A 138 10.19 26.86 1.37
CA ALA A 138 9.95 26.62 -0.04
C ALA A 138 8.48 26.35 -0.34
N PRO A 139 7.82 27.16 -1.19
CA PRO A 139 6.43 26.95 -1.54
C PRO A 139 6.27 25.62 -2.28
N SER A 140 5.31 24.81 -1.83
CA SER A 140 4.98 23.54 -2.51
C SER A 140 4.51 23.82 -3.94
N SER A 141 5.27 23.36 -4.93
CA SER A 141 4.94 23.47 -6.35
C SER A 141 3.82 22.51 -6.80
N LEU A 142 3.26 21.73 -5.88
CA LEU A 142 2.26 20.70 -6.14
C LEU A 142 0.88 21.29 -6.44
N ARG A 143 0.48 21.24 -7.69
CA ARG A 143 -0.92 21.51 -8.10
C ARG A 143 -1.77 20.27 -7.81
N ILE A 144 -2.28 20.17 -6.57
CA ILE A 144 -3.02 19.03 -6.03
C ILE A 144 -4.13 18.54 -6.98
N GLY A 145 -4.93 19.43 -7.56
CA GLY A 145 -6.04 19.07 -8.44
C GLY A 145 -5.64 18.33 -9.73
N ARG A 146 -4.43 18.57 -10.27
CA ARG A 146 -3.95 17.88 -11.48
C ARG A 146 -3.34 16.51 -11.19
N ILE A 147 -2.91 16.28 -9.95
CA ILE A 147 -2.18 15.07 -9.56
C ILE A 147 -3.13 14.06 -8.94
N LEU A 148 -4.19 14.51 -8.28
CA LEU A 148 -5.09 13.66 -7.49
C LEU A 148 -5.75 12.56 -8.32
N LEU A 149 -6.34 12.90 -9.47
CA LEU A 149 -7.06 11.92 -10.31
C LEU A 149 -6.11 10.87 -10.94
N PRO A 150 -4.97 11.24 -11.55
CA PRO A 150 -3.98 10.26 -12.01
C PRO A 150 -3.40 9.40 -10.87
N PHE A 151 -3.22 9.98 -9.68
CA PHE A 151 -2.73 9.25 -8.51
C PHE A 151 -3.76 8.21 -8.04
N LEU A 152 -5.03 8.60 -7.93
CA LEU A 152 -6.13 7.70 -7.60
C LEU A 152 -6.26 6.56 -8.60
N ALA A 153 -6.28 6.86 -9.91
CA ALA A 153 -6.41 5.86 -10.96
C ALA A 153 -5.26 4.82 -10.91
N ARG A 154 -4.02 5.29 -10.70
CA ARG A 154 -2.86 4.39 -10.57
C ARG A 154 -2.92 3.53 -9.31
N ASN A 155 -3.36 4.08 -8.17
CA ASN A 155 -3.55 3.30 -6.94
C ASN A 155 -4.64 2.25 -7.12
N LEU A 156 -5.77 2.57 -7.74
CA LEU A 156 -6.84 1.61 -8.02
C LEU A 156 -6.36 0.49 -8.96
N MET A 157 -5.57 0.85 -9.98
CA MET A 157 -4.98 -0.15 -10.89
C MET A 157 -3.98 -1.06 -10.14
N ASN A 158 -3.13 -0.51 -9.28
CA ASN A 158 -2.21 -1.29 -8.46
C ASN A 158 -2.96 -2.15 -7.43
N LEU A 159 -4.05 -1.63 -6.84
CA LEU A 159 -4.93 -2.41 -5.96
C LEU A 159 -5.50 -3.63 -6.68
N GLY A 160 -6.08 -3.46 -7.88
CA GLY A 160 -6.62 -4.57 -8.66
C GLY A 160 -5.55 -5.61 -9.01
N ARG A 161 -4.36 -5.15 -9.45
CA ARG A 161 -3.21 -6.03 -9.74
C ARG A 161 -2.73 -6.76 -8.50
N ARG A 162 -2.63 -6.08 -7.34
CA ARG A 162 -2.22 -6.67 -6.08
C ARG A 162 -3.20 -7.74 -5.62
N ILE A 163 -4.51 -7.43 -5.61
CA ILE A 163 -5.55 -8.37 -5.20
C ILE A 163 -5.52 -9.61 -6.11
N PHE A 164 -5.51 -9.40 -7.43
CA PHE A 164 -5.47 -10.52 -8.37
C PHE A 164 -4.22 -11.38 -8.19
N TYR A 165 -3.03 -10.76 -8.15
CA TYR A 165 -1.78 -11.49 -8.00
C TYR A 165 -1.71 -12.24 -6.66
N ARG A 166 -2.02 -11.56 -5.55
CA ARG A 166 -1.85 -12.11 -4.21
C ARG A 166 -2.88 -13.20 -3.90
N TYR A 167 -4.16 -12.96 -4.19
CA TYR A 167 -5.26 -13.80 -3.74
C TYR A 167 -5.75 -14.82 -4.76
N PHE A 168 -5.37 -14.70 -6.03
CA PHE A 168 -5.82 -15.62 -7.07
C PHE A 168 -4.69 -16.34 -7.79
N LEU A 169 -3.52 -15.70 -7.95
CA LEU A 169 -2.38 -16.34 -8.62
C LEU A 169 -1.39 -16.97 -7.65
N ARG A 170 -1.05 -16.29 -6.56
CA ARG A 170 -0.02 -16.73 -5.63
C ARG A 170 -0.58 -17.61 -4.52
N ASP A 171 -1.53 -17.09 -3.77
CA ASP A 171 -2.04 -17.70 -2.53
C ASP A 171 -3.58 -17.75 -2.57
N PHE A 172 -4.16 -18.77 -3.25
CA PHE A 172 -5.60 -18.98 -3.16
C PHE A 172 -5.97 -19.48 -1.77
N SER A 173 -6.76 -18.68 -1.05
CA SER A 173 -7.08 -18.93 0.37
C SER A 173 -8.54 -18.63 0.68
N ILE A 174 -8.94 -18.83 1.93
CA ILE A 174 -10.28 -18.45 2.39
C ILE A 174 -10.59 -16.96 2.13
N ALA A 175 -9.57 -16.10 2.17
CA ALA A 175 -9.74 -14.68 1.85
C ALA A 175 -10.17 -14.45 0.39
N SER A 176 -9.70 -15.28 -0.56
CA SER A 176 -10.13 -15.23 -1.96
C SER A 176 -11.62 -15.54 -2.09
N VAL A 177 -12.09 -16.56 -1.37
CA VAL A 177 -13.51 -16.92 -1.32
C VAL A 177 -14.35 -15.83 -0.67
N GLN A 178 -13.89 -15.29 0.46
CA GLN A 178 -14.57 -14.20 1.18
C GLN A 178 -14.71 -12.96 0.32
N LEU A 179 -13.67 -12.58 -0.45
CA LEU A 179 -13.74 -11.45 -1.35
C LEU A 179 -14.78 -11.65 -2.44
N VAL A 180 -14.76 -12.80 -3.14
CA VAL A 180 -15.70 -13.08 -4.23
C VAL A 180 -17.11 -13.18 -3.72
N ALA A 181 -17.34 -13.99 -2.69
CA ALA A 181 -18.68 -14.18 -2.11
C ALA A 181 -19.23 -12.87 -1.53
N GLY A 182 -18.38 -12.09 -0.84
CA GLY A 182 -18.75 -10.80 -0.28
C GLY A 182 -19.20 -9.81 -1.36
N VAL A 183 -18.44 -9.69 -2.47
CA VAL A 183 -18.81 -8.81 -3.59
C VAL A 183 -20.10 -9.29 -4.27
N VAL A 184 -20.25 -10.60 -4.52
CA VAL A 184 -21.43 -11.16 -5.17
C VAL A 184 -22.69 -10.93 -4.31
N LEU A 185 -22.62 -11.21 -3.00
CA LEU A 185 -23.73 -11.02 -2.09
C LEU A 185 -24.11 -9.54 -1.94
N LEU A 186 -23.11 -8.65 -1.85
CA LEU A 186 -23.36 -7.22 -1.74
C LEU A 186 -24.03 -6.66 -3.01
N LEU A 187 -23.54 -7.07 -4.19
CA LEU A 187 -24.14 -6.65 -5.47
C LEU A 187 -25.53 -7.23 -5.64
N PHE A 188 -25.74 -8.51 -5.33
CA PHE A 188 -27.05 -9.13 -5.41
C PHE A 188 -28.06 -8.42 -4.50
N GLY A 189 -27.77 -8.29 -3.20
CA GLY A 189 -28.65 -7.65 -2.23
C GLY A 189 -28.91 -6.19 -2.55
N GLY A 190 -27.88 -5.44 -2.97
CA GLY A 190 -27.99 -4.04 -3.37
C GLY A 190 -28.86 -3.85 -4.60
N VAL A 191 -28.61 -4.60 -5.68
CA VAL A 191 -29.39 -4.50 -6.93
C VAL A 191 -30.83 -4.97 -6.72
N PHE A 192 -31.01 -6.12 -6.05
CA PHE A 192 -32.34 -6.66 -5.74
C PHE A 192 -33.13 -5.70 -4.85
N GLY A 193 -32.50 -5.17 -3.80
CA GLY A 193 -33.11 -4.22 -2.87
C GLY A 193 -33.50 -2.91 -3.56
N ALA A 194 -32.63 -2.34 -4.39
CA ALA A 194 -32.92 -1.14 -5.16
C ALA A 194 -34.10 -1.36 -6.13
N HIS A 195 -34.13 -2.50 -6.81
CA HIS A 195 -35.23 -2.85 -7.70
C HIS A 195 -36.57 -3.03 -6.95
N ALA A 196 -36.54 -3.74 -5.82
CA ALA A 196 -37.73 -3.96 -4.98
C ALA A 196 -38.26 -2.63 -4.40
N TRP A 197 -37.36 -1.72 -4.01
CA TRP A 197 -37.70 -0.37 -3.54
C TRP A 197 -38.38 0.43 -4.63
N ALA A 198 -37.76 0.52 -5.82
CA ALA A 198 -38.31 1.26 -6.96
C ALA A 198 -39.71 0.71 -7.36
N ARG A 199 -39.93 -0.61 -7.31
CA ARG A 199 -41.23 -1.24 -7.58
C ARG A 199 -42.26 -0.87 -6.53
N SER A 200 -41.92 -0.90 -5.25
CA SER A 200 -42.80 -0.53 -4.13
C SER A 200 -43.22 0.93 -4.25
N ASP A 201 -42.31 1.82 -4.58
CA ASP A 201 -42.58 3.25 -4.80
C ASP A 201 -43.55 3.46 -5.98
N ALA A 202 -43.28 2.80 -7.12
CA ALA A 202 -44.13 2.92 -8.32
C ALA A 202 -45.55 2.35 -8.17
N THR A 203 -45.71 1.31 -7.34
CA THR A 203 -47.02 0.63 -7.16
C THR A 203 -47.79 1.07 -5.94
N GLY A 204 -47.14 1.80 -5.01
CA GLY A 204 -47.72 2.13 -3.68
C GLY A 204 -47.88 0.92 -2.76
N LEU A 205 -47.42 -0.25 -3.17
CA LEU A 205 -47.54 -1.50 -2.37
C LEU A 205 -46.26 -1.72 -1.55
N THR A 206 -46.43 -2.01 -0.27
CA THR A 206 -45.30 -2.33 0.62
C THR A 206 -44.67 -3.66 0.24
N ALA A 207 -43.34 -3.70 0.29
CA ALA A 207 -42.60 -4.94 0.06
C ALA A 207 -42.90 -5.97 1.16
N SER A 208 -43.00 -7.25 0.79
CA SER A 208 -43.17 -8.33 1.77
C SER A 208 -41.95 -8.49 2.67
N THR A 209 -42.16 -9.05 3.88
CA THR A 209 -41.02 -9.37 4.80
C THR A 209 -39.98 -10.24 4.13
N GLY A 210 -40.38 -11.21 3.30
CA GLY A 210 -39.48 -12.06 2.54
C GLY A 210 -38.61 -11.25 1.54
N THR A 211 -39.23 -10.28 0.86
CA THR A 211 -38.49 -9.38 -0.07
C THR A 211 -37.44 -8.55 0.68
N VAL A 212 -37.82 -8.00 1.84
CA VAL A 212 -36.88 -7.20 2.67
C VAL A 212 -35.74 -8.07 3.17
N MET A 213 -36.04 -9.29 3.65
CA MET A 213 -35.01 -10.23 4.12
C MET A 213 -34.07 -10.68 2.97
N LEU A 214 -34.62 -10.96 1.79
CA LEU A 214 -33.83 -11.38 0.62
C LEU A 214 -32.92 -10.25 0.10
N ALA A 215 -33.27 -8.98 0.31
CA ALA A 215 -32.40 -7.84 0.04
C ALA A 215 -31.38 -7.63 1.16
N GLY A 216 -31.82 -7.63 2.42
CA GLY A 216 -31.01 -7.20 3.56
C GLY A 216 -29.95 -8.23 4.00
N LEU A 217 -30.32 -9.52 4.08
CA LEU A 217 -29.38 -10.56 4.52
C LEU A 217 -28.14 -10.68 3.63
N PRO A 218 -28.25 -10.71 2.28
CA PRO A 218 -27.07 -10.73 1.44
C PRO A 218 -26.17 -9.49 1.61
N VAL A 219 -26.75 -8.31 1.82
CA VAL A 219 -25.97 -7.09 2.07
C VAL A 219 -25.18 -7.23 3.38
N ILE A 220 -25.84 -7.66 4.47
CA ILE A 220 -25.19 -7.83 5.78
C ILE A 220 -24.07 -8.88 5.69
N LEU A 221 -24.35 -10.04 5.12
CA LEU A 221 -23.35 -11.12 4.96
C LEU A 221 -22.22 -10.68 4.01
N GLY A 222 -22.55 -9.97 2.93
CA GLY A 222 -21.57 -9.45 1.99
C GLY A 222 -20.59 -8.47 2.65
N VAL A 223 -21.10 -7.52 3.42
CA VAL A 223 -20.28 -6.57 4.20
C VAL A 223 -19.43 -7.33 5.21
N GLN A 224 -19.98 -8.30 5.94
CA GLN A 224 -19.23 -9.10 6.92
C GLN A 224 -18.07 -9.87 6.27
N LEU A 225 -18.29 -10.49 5.11
CA LEU A 225 -17.24 -11.20 4.37
C LEU A 225 -16.16 -10.26 3.86
N LEU A 226 -16.53 -9.07 3.37
CA LEU A 226 -15.55 -8.07 2.93
C LEU A 226 -14.72 -7.50 4.10
N LEU A 227 -15.34 -7.29 5.27
CA LEU A 227 -14.59 -6.89 6.47
C LEU A 227 -13.64 -8.00 6.94
N SER A 228 -14.08 -9.27 6.89
CA SER A 228 -13.22 -10.42 7.20
C SER A 228 -12.05 -10.53 6.23
N PHE A 229 -12.29 -10.34 4.92
CA PHE A 229 -11.21 -10.24 3.92
C PHE A 229 -10.23 -9.11 4.24
N LEU A 230 -10.73 -7.92 4.59
CA LEU A 230 -9.90 -6.78 4.94
C LEU A 230 -9.05 -7.06 6.18
N THR A 231 -9.62 -7.70 7.20
CA THR A 231 -8.89 -8.13 8.41
C THR A 231 -7.75 -9.07 8.05
N PHE A 232 -7.99 -10.03 7.17
CA PHE A 232 -6.96 -10.94 6.66
C PHE A 232 -5.86 -10.20 5.88
N ASP A 233 -6.25 -9.22 5.06
CA ASP A 233 -5.29 -8.41 4.29
C ASP A 233 -4.41 -7.56 5.21
N VAL A 234 -4.99 -6.93 6.23
CA VAL A 234 -4.26 -6.14 7.24
C VAL A 234 -3.29 -7.01 8.04
N ALA A 235 -3.73 -8.19 8.48
CA ALA A 235 -2.88 -9.13 9.21
C ALA A 235 -1.77 -9.74 8.34
N GLY A 236 -1.94 -9.71 7.02
CA GLY A 236 -1.02 -10.33 6.07
C GLY A 236 0.19 -9.48 5.67
N VAL A 237 0.53 -8.42 6.41
CA VAL A 237 1.76 -7.62 6.18
C VAL A 237 3.00 -8.52 6.41
N PRO A 238 4.04 -8.42 5.57
CA PRO A 238 5.27 -9.17 5.77
C PRO A 238 5.90 -8.90 7.14
N THR A 239 6.34 -9.96 7.83
CA THR A 239 6.95 -9.89 9.17
C THR A 239 8.39 -10.35 9.19
N ARG A 240 8.92 -10.86 8.07
CA ARG A 240 10.30 -11.33 7.94
C ARG A 240 10.95 -10.73 6.70
N ALA A 241 12.21 -10.33 6.85
CA ALA A 241 13.01 -9.86 5.72
C ALA A 241 13.29 -11.01 4.73
N VAL A 242 13.23 -10.71 3.44
CA VAL A 242 13.45 -11.68 2.36
C VAL A 242 14.85 -11.61 1.75
N HIS A 243 15.59 -10.50 1.93
CA HIS A 243 16.92 -10.33 1.34
C HIS A 243 17.93 -11.42 1.76
N PRO A 244 17.92 -11.97 2.99
CA PRO A 244 18.83 -13.06 3.32
C PRO A 244 18.59 -14.31 2.47
N LEU A 245 17.35 -14.57 2.08
CA LEU A 245 16.97 -15.68 1.19
C LEU A 245 17.33 -15.39 -0.26
N LEU A 246 17.22 -14.13 -0.70
CA LEU A 246 17.51 -13.72 -2.09
C LEU A 246 19.01 -13.83 -2.44
N GLY A 247 19.90 -13.75 -1.46
CA GLY A 247 21.34 -13.96 -1.62
C GLY A 247 21.75 -15.44 -1.81
N LEU A 248 20.86 -16.40 -1.52
CA LEU A 248 21.16 -17.82 -1.62
C LEU A 248 21.08 -18.31 -3.07
N PRO A 249 21.86 -19.35 -3.48
CA PRO A 249 21.68 -20.06 -4.73
C PRO A 249 20.23 -20.56 -4.88
N ARG A 250 19.70 -20.62 -6.12
CA ARG A 250 18.30 -21.00 -6.38
C ARG A 250 17.87 -22.32 -5.69
N VAL A 251 18.77 -23.30 -5.61
CA VAL A 251 18.50 -24.60 -4.98
C VAL A 251 18.32 -24.45 -3.45
N ALA A 252 19.09 -23.58 -2.80
CA ALA A 252 18.97 -23.33 -1.38
C ALA A 252 17.72 -22.50 -1.01
N ARG A 253 17.24 -21.64 -1.92
CA ARG A 253 15.99 -20.86 -1.75
C ARG A 253 14.76 -21.76 -1.58
N VAL A 254 14.69 -22.88 -2.33
CA VAL A 254 13.56 -23.82 -2.27
C VAL A 254 13.48 -24.58 -0.96
N ARG A 255 14.62 -24.79 -0.27
CA ARG A 255 14.66 -25.51 1.03
C ARG A 255 14.39 -24.60 2.24
N ALA A 256 14.40 -23.27 2.05
CA ALA A 256 14.24 -22.28 3.13
C ALA A 256 12.83 -21.68 3.21
N LEU A 257 11.92 -22.04 2.28
CA LEU A 257 10.50 -21.70 2.24
C LEU A 257 9.67 -22.85 2.82
#